data_58a9f6a6dac807459824afc1acb5aafa
#
_entry.id   58a9f6a6dac807459824afc1acb5aafa
#
_cell.length_a   1.000
_cell.length_b   1.000
_cell.length_c   1.000
_cell.angle_alpha   90.00
_cell.angle_beta   90.00
_cell.angle_gamma   90.00
#
_symmetry.space_group_name_H-M   'P 1'
#
loop_
_entity.id
_entity.type
_entity.pdbx_description
1 polymer ?
#
loop_
_entity_poly.entity_id
_entity_poly.type
_entity_poly.pdbx_seq_one_letter_code
_entity_poly.pdbx_strand_id
1 'polypeptide(L)'
;ENDKGAKDTMEDNVKQFGVHNVQIIPDLSEGSMAKIPTPRLSFIVANKHLEEDIQRLLKKNPKMQFVIYTLELNILSGIKPLFDKYGISNMEVLQINVAKTNKDSMFVNQPAPWLITGEVL
;
A
#
# COMPACT_ATOMS: atom_id res chain seq x y z
N GLU A 1 -7.18 -6.98 -2.24
CA GLU A 1 -8.09 -5.85 -2.58
C GLU A 1 -9.51 -6.15 -2.08
N ASN A 2 -10.06 -5.28 -1.28
CA ASN A 2 -11.39 -5.44 -0.71
C ASN A 2 -12.50 -4.66 -1.45
N ASP A 3 -12.15 -3.84 -2.42
CA ASP A 3 -13.11 -3.21 -3.33
C ASP A 3 -13.47 -4.20 -4.44
N LYS A 4 -14.74 -4.59 -4.53
CA LYS A 4 -15.19 -5.59 -5.50
C LYS A 4 -14.96 -5.15 -6.94
N GLY A 5 -15.23 -3.89 -7.27
CA GLY A 5 -15.03 -3.37 -8.62
C GLY A 5 -13.56 -3.36 -9.02
N ALA A 6 -12.67 -2.91 -8.12
CA ALA A 6 -11.23 -2.94 -8.33
C ALA A 6 -10.72 -4.38 -8.44
N LYS A 7 -11.21 -5.27 -7.59
CA LYS A 7 -10.84 -6.69 -7.63
C LYS A 7 -11.21 -7.34 -8.95
N ASP A 8 -12.43 -7.10 -9.43
CA ASP A 8 -12.90 -7.63 -10.72
C ASP A 8 -12.03 -7.12 -11.87
N THR A 9 -11.68 -5.83 -11.86
CA THR A 9 -10.78 -5.24 -12.85
C THR A 9 -9.39 -5.88 -12.82
N MET A 10 -8.84 -6.12 -11.63
CA MET A 10 -7.56 -6.80 -11.48
C MET A 10 -7.60 -8.23 -12.03
N GLU A 11 -8.66 -8.98 -11.73
CA GLU A 11 -8.86 -10.33 -12.23
C GLU A 11 -8.94 -10.36 -13.76
N ASP A 12 -9.69 -9.42 -14.36
CA ASP A 12 -9.80 -9.30 -15.80
C ASP A 12 -8.44 -8.98 -16.44
N ASN A 13 -7.67 -8.07 -15.85
CA ASN A 13 -6.34 -7.70 -16.35
C ASN A 13 -5.36 -8.87 -16.26
N VAL A 14 -5.34 -9.59 -15.16
CA VAL A 14 -4.49 -10.78 -14.99
C VAL A 14 -4.80 -11.82 -16.07
N LYS A 15 -6.08 -12.04 -16.34
CA LYS A 15 -6.55 -12.98 -17.36
C LYS A 15 -6.20 -12.52 -18.75
N GLN A 16 -6.46 -11.24 -19.07
CA GLN A 16 -6.23 -10.66 -20.39
C GLN A 16 -4.78 -10.67 -20.79
N PHE A 17 -3.87 -10.36 -19.86
CA PHE A 17 -2.43 -10.26 -20.12
C PHE A 17 -1.67 -11.56 -19.82
N GLY A 18 -2.36 -12.63 -19.44
CA GLY A 18 -1.75 -13.93 -19.20
C GLY A 18 -0.72 -13.93 -18.08
N VAL A 19 -0.95 -13.14 -17.05
CA VAL A 19 -0.03 -13.03 -15.90
C VAL A 19 -0.21 -14.24 -14.97
N HIS A 20 0.91 -14.86 -14.58
CA HIS A 20 0.88 -16.07 -13.74
C HIS A 20 1.51 -15.87 -12.36
N ASN A 21 2.12 -14.73 -12.09
CA ASN A 21 2.81 -14.40 -10.85
C ASN A 21 2.05 -13.42 -9.95
N VAL A 22 0.75 -13.25 -10.19
CA VAL A 22 -0.13 -12.39 -9.38
C VAL A 22 -1.22 -13.25 -8.76
N GLN A 23 -1.35 -13.17 -7.46
CA GLN A 23 -2.44 -13.78 -6.71
C GLN A 23 -3.33 -12.67 -6.14
N ILE A 24 -4.62 -12.73 -6.43
CA ILE A 24 -5.61 -11.76 -5.96
C ILE A 24 -6.37 -12.36 -4.79
N ILE A 25 -6.36 -11.67 -3.65
CA ILE A 25 -7.10 -12.06 -2.45
C ILE A 25 -8.09 -10.96 -2.06
N PRO A 26 -9.23 -11.32 -1.43
CA PRO A 26 -10.30 -10.34 -1.19
C PRO A 26 -10.00 -9.33 -0.09
N ASP A 27 -9.14 -9.68 0.86
CA ASP A 27 -8.85 -8.84 2.03
C ASP A 27 -7.59 -9.31 2.76
N LEU A 28 -7.25 -8.66 3.88
CA LEU A 28 -6.16 -9.06 4.76
C LEU A 28 -6.65 -9.81 6.00
N SER A 29 -7.77 -10.52 5.91
CA SER A 29 -8.25 -11.39 6.99
C SER A 29 -7.26 -12.52 7.28
N GLU A 30 -7.36 -13.11 8.47
CA GLU A 30 -6.48 -14.23 8.85
C GLU A 30 -6.59 -15.40 7.87
N GLY A 31 -7.81 -15.70 7.40
CA GLY A 31 -8.02 -16.76 6.41
C GLY A 31 -7.35 -16.49 5.08
N SER A 32 -7.43 -15.26 4.58
CA SER A 32 -6.77 -14.84 3.35
C SER A 32 -5.26 -14.79 3.51
N MET A 33 -4.76 -14.28 4.64
CA MET A 33 -3.34 -14.20 4.93
C MET A 33 -2.67 -15.57 5.01
N ALA A 34 -3.40 -16.59 5.48
CA ALA A 34 -2.88 -17.95 5.56
C ALA A 34 -2.62 -18.57 4.18
N LYS A 35 -3.25 -18.05 3.13
CA LYS A 35 -3.17 -18.58 1.76
C LYS A 35 -2.03 -17.98 0.94
N ILE A 36 -1.34 -16.98 1.44
CA ILE A 36 -0.27 -16.28 0.70
C ILE A 36 1.11 -16.67 1.22
N PRO A 37 2.15 -16.62 0.37
CA PRO A 37 3.52 -16.75 0.82
C PRO A 37 3.87 -15.63 1.82
N THR A 38 4.91 -15.82 2.61
CA THR A 38 5.38 -14.78 3.53
C THR A 38 5.94 -13.60 2.74
N PRO A 39 5.31 -12.42 2.76
CA PRO A 39 5.80 -11.26 2.03
C PRO A 39 7.02 -10.65 2.73
N ARG A 40 7.91 -10.03 1.97
CA ARG A 40 9.04 -9.27 2.50
C ARG A 40 8.80 -7.78 2.43
N LEU A 41 8.01 -7.34 1.47
CA LEU A 41 7.66 -5.95 1.24
C LEU A 41 6.16 -5.85 1.08
N SER A 42 5.57 -4.86 1.73
CA SER A 42 4.15 -4.53 1.56
C SER A 42 3.99 -3.09 1.11
N PHE A 43 3.26 -2.91 0.02
CA PHE A 43 2.81 -1.60 -0.42
C PHE A 43 1.35 -1.43 -0.02
N ILE A 44 1.05 -0.41 0.77
CA ILE A 44 -0.28 -0.18 1.32
C ILE A 44 -0.78 1.19 0.92
N VAL A 45 -1.96 1.24 0.30
CA VAL A 45 -2.72 2.48 0.19
C VAL A 45 -3.43 2.70 1.52
N ALA A 46 -3.01 3.72 2.25
CA ALA A 46 -3.46 3.92 3.62
C ALA A 46 -4.93 4.31 3.70
N ASN A 47 -5.61 3.75 4.67
CA ASN A 47 -6.98 4.09 5.04
C ASN A 47 -7.15 3.98 6.56
N LYS A 48 -8.38 4.06 7.03
CA LYS A 48 -8.69 3.96 8.48
C LYS A 48 -8.28 2.63 9.12
N HIS A 49 -7.98 1.61 8.33
CA HIS A 49 -7.58 0.27 8.81
C HIS A 49 -6.06 0.06 8.77
N LEU A 50 -5.27 1.13 8.55
CA LEU A 50 -3.82 1.02 8.39
C LEU A 50 -3.15 0.29 9.56
N GLU A 51 -3.51 0.62 10.79
CA GLU A 51 -2.90 -0.02 11.96
C GLU A 51 -3.18 -1.52 12.00
N GLU A 52 -4.42 -1.91 11.73
CA GLU A 52 -4.80 -3.33 11.69
C GLU A 52 -4.05 -4.07 10.58
N ASP A 53 -3.91 -3.45 9.42
CA ASP A 53 -3.18 -4.04 8.30
C ASP A 53 -1.70 -4.24 8.65
N ILE A 54 -1.07 -3.25 9.29
CA ILE A 54 0.31 -3.36 9.76
C ILE A 54 0.45 -4.50 10.77
N GLN A 55 -0.47 -4.61 11.73
CA GLN A 55 -0.45 -5.69 12.72
C GLN A 55 -0.52 -7.06 12.06
N ARG A 56 -1.42 -7.24 11.10
CA ARG A 56 -1.59 -8.50 10.38
C ARG A 56 -0.36 -8.87 9.56
N LEU A 57 0.22 -7.89 8.87
CA LEU A 57 1.41 -8.10 8.06
C LEU A 57 2.63 -8.42 8.93
N LEU A 58 2.82 -7.75 10.05
CA LEU A 58 3.91 -8.04 10.99
C LEU A 58 3.76 -9.40 11.65
N LYS A 59 2.53 -9.84 11.88
CA LYS A 59 2.27 -11.20 12.37
C LYS A 59 2.70 -12.25 11.35
N LYS A 60 2.53 -11.96 10.07
CA LYS A 60 2.95 -12.83 8.96
C LYS A 60 4.46 -12.81 8.77
N ASN A 61 5.07 -11.63 8.84
CA ASN A 61 6.53 -11.46 8.77
C ASN A 61 6.98 -10.34 9.72
N PRO A 62 7.61 -10.68 10.87
CA PRO A 62 8.08 -9.68 11.83
C PRO A 62 9.15 -8.73 11.31
N LYS A 63 9.79 -9.04 10.19
CA LYS A 63 10.83 -8.22 9.55
C LYS A 63 10.37 -7.60 8.23
N MET A 64 9.11 -7.22 8.17
CA MET A 64 8.51 -6.63 6.97
C MET A 64 9.11 -5.27 6.62
N GLN A 65 9.24 -5.01 5.33
CA GLN A 65 9.44 -3.67 4.80
C GLN A 65 8.10 -3.09 4.37
N PHE A 66 7.89 -1.82 4.64
CA PHE A 66 6.65 -1.13 4.31
C PHE A 66 6.88 0.03 3.37
N VAL A 67 5.97 0.18 2.41
CA VAL A 67 5.76 1.40 1.64
C VAL A 67 4.30 1.78 1.79
N ILE A 68 4.05 2.95 2.35
CA ILE A 68 2.69 3.42 2.61
C ILE A 68 2.42 4.64 1.74
N TYR A 69 1.35 4.57 0.98
CA TYR A 69 0.89 5.63 0.10
C TYR A 69 -0.30 6.34 0.74
N THR A 70 -0.27 7.67 0.77
CA THR A 70 -1.42 8.45 1.20
C THR A 70 -1.45 9.82 0.52
N LEU A 71 -2.66 10.35 0.33
CA LEU A 71 -2.92 11.73 -0.05
C LEU A 71 -3.38 12.57 1.14
N GLU A 72 -3.54 11.97 2.32
CA GLU A 72 -4.14 12.58 3.48
C GLU A 72 -3.11 13.01 4.52
N LEU A 73 -3.09 14.29 4.85
CA LEU A 73 -2.19 14.84 5.85
C LEU A 73 -2.41 14.21 7.24
N ASN A 74 -3.65 13.92 7.59
CA ASN A 74 -3.98 13.30 8.89
C ASN A 74 -3.33 11.92 9.03
N ILE A 75 -3.33 11.14 7.96
CA ILE A 75 -2.66 9.83 7.96
C ILE A 75 -1.14 10.04 8.05
N LEU A 76 -0.59 10.92 7.23
CA LEU A 76 0.85 11.21 7.24
C LEU A 76 1.34 11.59 8.64
N SER A 77 0.63 12.50 9.32
CA SER A 77 1.03 12.96 10.66
C SER A 77 0.95 11.87 11.73
N GLY A 78 0.13 10.84 11.52
CA GLY A 78 -0.01 9.72 12.47
C GLY A 78 0.95 8.57 12.25
N ILE A 79 1.71 8.55 11.14
CA ILE A 79 2.54 7.40 10.80
C ILE A 79 3.76 7.26 11.70
N LYS A 80 4.42 8.34 12.07
CA LYS A 80 5.61 8.27 12.92
C LYS A 80 5.31 7.61 14.29
N PRO A 81 4.27 8.03 15.03
CA PRO A 81 3.89 7.33 16.26
C PRO A 81 3.52 5.86 16.02
N LEU A 82 2.85 5.58 14.91
CA LEU A 82 2.45 4.22 14.55
C LEU A 82 3.67 3.33 14.29
N PHE A 83 4.65 3.83 13.54
CA PHE A 83 5.90 3.12 13.29
C PHE A 83 6.68 2.87 14.58
N ASP A 84 6.77 3.87 15.44
CA ASP A 84 7.45 3.72 16.72
C ASP A 84 6.77 2.65 17.59
N LYS A 85 5.46 2.60 17.60
CA LYS A 85 4.68 1.60 18.35
C LYS A 85 4.99 0.17 17.92
N TYR A 86 5.24 -0.05 16.64
CA TYR A 86 5.47 -1.39 16.07
C TYR A 86 6.95 -1.68 15.74
N GLY A 87 7.86 -0.82 16.17
CA GLY A 87 9.28 -1.05 15.93
C GLY A 87 9.72 -0.92 14.49
N ILE A 88 8.96 -0.15 13.68
CA ILE A 88 9.31 0.12 12.30
C ILE A 88 10.27 1.31 12.27
N SER A 89 11.47 1.07 11.77
CA SER A 89 12.59 2.02 11.81
C SER A 89 12.92 2.55 10.43
N ASN A 90 13.88 3.49 10.37
CA ASN A 90 14.39 4.07 9.14
C ASN A 90 13.29 4.70 8.28
N MET A 91 12.38 5.43 8.93
CA MET A 91 11.29 6.10 8.25
C MET A 91 11.81 7.18 7.31
N GLU A 92 11.42 7.09 6.04
CA GLU A 92 11.63 8.14 5.05
C GLU A 92 10.28 8.57 4.48
N VAL A 93 10.15 9.84 4.17
CA VAL A 93 8.95 10.41 3.56
C VAL A 93 9.33 11.06 2.25
N LEU A 94 8.68 10.62 1.17
CA LEU A 94 8.84 11.19 -0.16
C LEU A 94 7.52 11.79 -0.61
N GLN A 95 7.58 12.90 -1.33
CA GLN A 95 6.44 13.42 -2.04
C GLN A 95 6.73 13.41 -3.54
N ILE A 96 5.80 12.86 -4.30
CA ILE A 96 5.94 12.76 -5.75
C ILE A 96 5.03 13.80 -6.39
N ASN A 97 5.62 14.74 -7.12
CA ASN A 97 4.88 15.78 -7.82
C ASN A 97 4.88 15.47 -9.32
N VAL A 98 3.69 15.37 -9.90
CA VAL A 98 3.49 15.05 -11.31
C VAL A 98 2.57 16.08 -11.93
N ALA A 99 2.97 16.61 -13.08
CA ALA A 99 2.09 17.40 -13.94
C ALA A 99 1.97 16.66 -15.27
N LYS A 100 0.79 16.72 -15.87
CA LYS A 100 0.56 16.16 -17.20
C LYS A 100 -0.25 17.12 -18.04
N THR A 101 -0.14 17.00 -19.36
CA THR A 101 -0.95 17.80 -20.28
C THR A 101 -2.41 17.28 -20.28
N ASN A 102 -3.34 18.21 -20.35
CA ASN A 102 -4.74 17.91 -20.63
C ASN A 102 -5.03 17.92 -22.14
N LYS A 103 -6.28 17.73 -22.51
CA LYS A 103 -6.72 17.76 -23.93
C LYS A 103 -6.47 19.10 -24.62
N ASP A 104 -6.28 20.19 -23.90
CA ASP A 104 -5.98 21.51 -24.43
C ASP A 104 -4.48 21.81 -24.47
N SER A 105 -3.63 20.80 -24.27
CA SER A 105 -2.16 20.88 -24.22
C SER A 105 -1.63 21.77 -23.09
N MET A 106 -2.42 21.97 -22.04
CA MET A 106 -2.03 22.69 -20.83
C MET A 106 -1.53 21.69 -19.77
N PHE A 107 -0.48 22.07 -19.04
CA PHE A 107 -0.02 21.27 -17.92
C PHE A 107 -0.95 21.45 -16.71
N VAL A 108 -1.37 20.34 -16.15
CA VAL A 108 -2.23 20.29 -14.95
C VAL A 108 -1.50 19.49 -13.88
N ASN A 109 -1.37 20.08 -12.69
CA ASN A 109 -0.80 19.38 -11.56
C ASN A 109 -1.73 18.25 -11.11
N GLN A 110 -1.16 17.08 -10.88
CA GLN A 110 -1.87 15.94 -10.32
C GLN A 110 -1.77 15.99 -8.78
N PRO A 111 -2.69 15.34 -8.07
CA PRO A 111 -2.52 15.17 -6.62
C PRO A 111 -1.15 14.59 -6.31
N ALA A 112 -0.45 15.20 -5.33
CA ALA A 112 0.91 14.81 -4.97
C ALA A 112 0.86 13.86 -3.77
N PRO A 113 1.06 12.54 -3.97
CA PRO A 113 1.01 11.58 -2.88
C PRO A 113 2.26 11.64 -2.02
N TRP A 114 2.10 11.23 -0.78
CA TRP A 114 3.19 10.92 0.13
C TRP A 114 3.47 9.42 0.07
N LEU A 115 4.75 9.06 -0.04
CA LEU A 115 5.22 7.69 0.14
C LEU A 115 6.06 7.65 1.40
N ILE A 116 5.65 6.82 2.33
CA ILE A 116 6.34 6.66 3.60
C ILE A 116 6.90 5.25 3.65
N THR A 117 8.21 5.15 3.81
CA THR A 117 8.89 3.86 3.88
C THR A 117 9.42 3.61 5.27
N GLY A 118 9.53 2.34 5.62
CA GLY A 118 10.11 1.91 6.89
C GLY A 118 10.34 0.40 6.88
N GLU A 119 11.14 -0.05 7.84
CA GLU A 119 11.47 -1.47 7.95
C GLU A 119 11.65 -1.88 9.40
N VAL A 120 11.41 -3.15 9.69
CA VAL A 120 11.76 -3.76 10.97
C VAL A 120 13.10 -4.45 10.80
N LEU A 121 14.05 -4.01 11.63
CA LEU A 121 15.42 -4.53 11.63
C LEU A 121 15.55 -5.85 12.40
#